data_7145feef63c38184d252afe2f8d23aec
#
_entry.id   7145feef63c38184d252afe2f8d23aec
#
_cell.length_a   1.000
_cell.length_b   1.000
_cell.length_c   1.000
_cell.angle_alpha   90.00
_cell.angle_beta   90.00
_cell.angle_gamma   90.00
#
_symmetry.space_group_name_H-M   'P 1'
#
loop_
_entity.id
_entity.type
_entity.pdbx_description
1 polymer ?
#
loop_
_entity_poly.entity_id
_entity_poly.type
_entity_poly.pdbx_seq_one_letter_code
_entity_poly.pdbx_strand_id
1 'polypeptide(L)'
;HGIAISQGQPYLFGMVVKTQNPVEFAVSLTDRAGKKVYCRTTFTGEGADWTRFEVELTPQAADPDADLRVSWEKEGHVCVGAISLLPKDHFHGMRRDVVEAMKELGIKVLRWPGGNFAGEFNWMDGLLPVDMRAPFQSYLGLETQPHTMGYDYSEINTDDFIALCREIGAEPFITINPCWNTPEENAAWVEYCNGDASTPYGKLRAQRGHQEPYNVQLWSLGNEFGY
;
A
#
# COMPACT_ATOMS: atom_id res chain seq x y z
N HIS A 1 -1.49 -1.87 17.70
CA HIS A 1 -1.52 -0.84 18.76
C HIS A 1 -0.74 0.38 18.35
N GLY A 2 -0.91 1.50 19.11
CA GLY A 2 -0.24 2.77 18.81
C GLY A 2 -0.88 3.52 17.65
N ILE A 3 -2.18 3.36 17.42
CA ILE A 3 -2.89 3.97 16.30
C ILE A 3 -3.55 5.27 16.78
N ALA A 4 -3.17 6.39 16.18
CA ALA A 4 -3.85 7.65 16.43
C ALA A 4 -5.19 7.68 15.67
N ILE A 5 -6.29 7.80 16.41
CA ILE A 5 -7.63 7.90 15.86
C ILE A 5 -8.29 9.24 16.22
N SER A 6 -9.11 9.76 15.32
CA SER A 6 -9.85 11.02 15.50
C SER A 6 -11.35 10.74 15.64
N GLN A 7 -12.01 11.50 16.52
CA GLN A 7 -13.45 11.40 16.70
C GLN A 7 -14.19 11.73 15.40
N GLY A 8 -15.11 10.85 14.99
CA GLY A 8 -15.93 11.05 13.80
C GLY A 8 -15.23 10.79 12.46
N GLN A 9 -13.91 10.56 12.45
CA GLN A 9 -13.17 10.17 11.25
C GLN A 9 -13.48 8.73 10.89
N PRO A 10 -14.02 8.43 9.70
CA PRO A 10 -14.21 7.05 9.27
C PRO A 10 -12.88 6.44 8.83
N TYR A 11 -12.70 5.16 9.19
CA TYR A 11 -11.57 4.32 8.79
C TYR A 11 -12.09 3.11 8.03
N LEU A 12 -11.38 2.71 6.98
CA LEU A 12 -11.61 1.46 6.26
C LEU A 12 -10.72 0.38 6.87
N PHE A 13 -11.35 -0.62 7.46
CA PHE A 13 -10.68 -1.84 7.90
C PHE A 13 -10.78 -2.88 6.80
N GLY A 14 -9.65 -3.39 6.33
CA GLY A 14 -9.53 -4.49 5.40
C GLY A 14 -8.92 -5.73 6.06
N MET A 15 -9.42 -6.91 5.73
CA MET A 15 -8.86 -8.19 6.20
C MET A 15 -8.99 -9.24 5.11
N VAL A 16 -7.89 -9.94 4.80
CA VAL A 16 -7.88 -11.12 3.94
C VAL A 16 -7.83 -12.36 4.82
N VAL A 17 -8.83 -13.20 4.69
CA VAL A 17 -9.01 -14.36 5.57
C VAL A 17 -9.45 -15.59 4.78
N LYS A 18 -9.04 -16.75 5.29
CA LYS A 18 -9.48 -18.07 4.84
C LYS A 18 -9.95 -18.87 6.06
N THR A 19 -11.14 -19.46 5.98
CA THR A 19 -11.75 -20.23 7.09
C THR A 19 -12.31 -21.55 6.57
N GLN A 20 -12.25 -22.60 7.39
CA GLN A 20 -12.87 -23.89 7.04
C GLN A 20 -14.40 -23.86 7.16
N ASN A 21 -14.90 -23.09 8.11
CA ASN A 21 -16.35 -22.90 8.38
C ASN A 21 -16.63 -21.42 8.52
N PRO A 22 -17.88 -20.95 8.35
CA PRO A 22 -18.23 -19.58 8.61
C PRO A 22 -17.86 -19.14 10.03
N VAL A 23 -17.12 -18.04 10.12
CA VAL A 23 -16.66 -17.44 11.37
C VAL A 23 -17.11 -15.99 11.42
N GLU A 24 -17.81 -15.62 12.48
CA GLU A 24 -18.11 -14.22 12.75
C GLU A 24 -16.92 -13.57 13.43
N PHE A 25 -16.39 -12.54 12.80
CA PHE A 25 -15.34 -11.70 13.32
C PHE A 25 -15.93 -10.41 13.87
N ALA A 26 -15.44 -10.00 15.04
CA ALA A 26 -15.67 -8.65 15.55
C ALA A 26 -14.39 -7.84 15.44
N VAL A 27 -14.49 -6.66 14.86
CA VAL A 27 -13.40 -5.69 14.76
C VAL A 27 -13.75 -4.44 15.54
N SER A 28 -12.81 -3.92 16.30
CA SER A 28 -13.02 -2.75 17.16
C SER A 28 -11.77 -1.90 17.29
N LEU A 29 -11.97 -0.60 17.49
CA LEU A 29 -10.96 0.32 17.99
C LEU A 29 -11.20 0.54 19.47
N THR A 30 -10.18 0.34 20.29
CA THR A 30 -10.27 0.41 21.75
C THR A 30 -9.11 1.19 22.33
N ASP A 31 -9.20 1.57 23.60
CA ASP A 31 -8.03 1.97 24.36
C ASP A 31 -7.07 0.77 24.53
N ARG A 32 -5.84 1.04 24.90
CA ARG A 32 -4.80 0.02 25.08
C ARG A 32 -5.17 -1.07 26.08
N ALA A 33 -5.94 -0.73 27.11
CA ALA A 33 -6.43 -1.68 28.11
C ALA A 33 -7.62 -2.50 27.64
N GLY A 34 -8.25 -2.14 26.51
CA GLY A 34 -9.46 -2.77 25.99
C GLY A 34 -10.71 -2.48 26.81
N LYS A 35 -10.65 -1.49 27.71
CA LYS A 35 -11.77 -1.12 28.59
C LYS A 35 -12.74 -0.15 27.92
N LYS A 36 -12.22 0.72 27.08
CA LYS A 36 -13.02 1.70 26.32
C LYS A 36 -13.06 1.29 24.87
N VAL A 37 -14.26 1.07 24.34
CA VAL A 37 -14.50 0.77 22.92
C VAL A 37 -14.94 2.05 22.22
N TYR A 38 -14.19 2.48 21.22
CA TYR A 38 -14.47 3.69 20.43
C TYR A 38 -15.44 3.42 19.30
N CYS A 39 -15.32 2.26 18.67
CA CYS A 39 -16.27 1.71 17.71
C CYS A 39 -16.06 0.20 17.58
N ARG A 40 -17.10 -0.50 17.11
CA ARG A 40 -17.09 -1.95 16.87
C ARG A 40 -18.04 -2.27 15.73
N THR A 41 -17.64 -3.21 14.88
CA THR A 41 -18.52 -3.84 13.88
C THR A 41 -18.22 -5.32 13.78
N THR A 42 -19.07 -6.07 13.08
CA THR A 42 -18.87 -7.50 12.82
C THR A 42 -19.01 -7.79 11.33
N PHE A 43 -18.37 -8.86 10.88
CA PHE A 43 -18.55 -9.44 9.56
C PHE A 43 -18.35 -10.94 9.63
N THR A 44 -18.94 -11.67 8.69
CA THR A 44 -18.76 -13.12 8.59
C THR A 44 -17.77 -13.43 7.50
N GLY A 45 -16.66 -14.06 7.88
CA GLY A 45 -15.70 -14.66 6.95
C GLY A 45 -16.11 -16.10 6.68
N GLU A 46 -16.23 -16.44 5.41
CA GLU A 46 -16.54 -17.81 4.99
C GLU A 46 -15.83 -18.17 3.68
N GLY A 47 -15.42 -19.43 3.58
CA GLY A 47 -14.83 -19.97 2.38
C GLY A 47 -13.44 -20.57 2.58
N ALA A 48 -13.20 -21.65 1.82
CA ALA A 48 -11.92 -22.35 1.79
C ALA A 48 -10.84 -21.57 1.01
N ASP A 49 -11.23 -20.52 0.29
CA ASP A 49 -10.34 -19.66 -0.46
C ASP A 49 -10.11 -18.34 0.26
N TRP A 50 -9.02 -17.66 -0.09
CA TRP A 50 -8.71 -16.34 0.43
C TRP A 50 -9.77 -15.32 -0.03
N THR A 51 -10.45 -14.72 0.94
CA THR A 51 -11.49 -13.71 0.70
C THR A 51 -11.15 -12.43 1.43
N ARG A 52 -11.28 -11.29 0.74
CA ARG A 52 -11.09 -9.97 1.30
C ARG A 52 -12.43 -9.40 1.80
N PHE A 53 -12.43 -8.96 3.04
CA PHE A 53 -13.52 -8.22 3.66
C PHE A 53 -13.09 -6.79 3.93
N GLU A 54 -14.03 -5.87 3.79
CA GLU A 54 -13.82 -4.46 4.12
C GLU A 54 -15.04 -3.94 4.89
N VAL A 55 -14.79 -3.28 6.01
CA VAL A 55 -15.81 -2.63 6.82
C VAL A 55 -15.36 -1.28 7.30
N GLU A 56 -16.30 -0.37 7.51
CA GLU A 56 -16.05 0.97 8.02
C GLU A 56 -16.10 1.01 9.54
N LEU A 57 -15.15 1.70 10.16
CA LEU A 57 -15.06 1.97 11.58
C LEU A 57 -15.06 3.48 11.82
N THR A 58 -16.04 3.99 12.56
CA THR A 58 -16.12 5.41 12.90
C THR A 58 -16.04 5.59 14.41
N PRO A 59 -14.88 6.02 14.96
CA PRO A 59 -14.69 6.18 16.39
C PRO A 59 -15.56 7.31 16.96
N GLN A 60 -16.13 7.09 18.14
CA GLN A 60 -16.93 8.08 18.86
C GLN A 60 -16.11 9.04 19.73
N ALA A 61 -14.80 8.79 19.86
CA ALA A 61 -13.86 9.65 20.55
C ALA A 61 -12.47 9.52 19.94
N ALA A 62 -11.62 10.54 20.11
CA ALA A 62 -10.23 10.52 19.72
C ALA A 62 -9.36 9.78 20.74
N ASP A 63 -8.30 9.13 20.28
CA ASP A 63 -7.23 8.55 21.08
C ASP A 63 -5.93 8.54 20.28
N PRO A 64 -4.81 9.08 20.81
CA PRO A 64 -3.52 9.06 20.14
C PRO A 64 -2.83 7.69 20.17
N ASP A 65 -3.31 6.72 20.98
CA ASP A 65 -2.66 5.44 21.25
C ASP A 65 -3.69 4.28 21.30
N ALA A 66 -4.62 4.24 20.35
CA ALA A 66 -5.63 3.20 20.26
C ALA A 66 -5.08 1.86 19.77
N ASP A 67 -5.83 0.80 20.07
CA ASP A 67 -5.62 -0.55 19.57
C ASP A 67 -6.70 -0.94 18.57
N LEU A 68 -6.28 -1.53 17.45
CA LEU A 68 -7.15 -2.30 16.58
C LEU A 68 -7.23 -3.73 17.12
N ARG A 69 -8.44 -4.21 17.38
CA ARG A 69 -8.69 -5.57 17.88
C ARG A 69 -9.60 -6.33 16.94
N VAL A 70 -9.14 -7.51 16.55
CA VAL A 70 -9.94 -8.50 15.81
C VAL A 70 -10.14 -9.70 16.73
N SER A 71 -11.37 -10.16 16.87
CA SER A 71 -11.72 -11.29 17.70
C SER A 71 -12.79 -12.17 17.06
N TRP A 72 -12.82 -13.43 17.43
CA TRP A 72 -13.85 -14.41 17.06
C TRP A 72 -14.03 -15.41 18.19
N GLU A 73 -15.21 -15.99 18.31
CA GLU A 73 -15.58 -16.83 19.47
C GLU A 73 -15.65 -18.33 19.14
N LYS A 74 -15.69 -18.71 17.87
CA LYS A 74 -15.80 -20.12 17.48
C LYS A 74 -14.44 -20.79 17.37
N GLU A 75 -14.37 -22.04 17.81
CA GLU A 75 -13.25 -22.92 17.51
C GLU A 75 -13.18 -23.20 16.00
N GLY A 76 -11.97 -23.21 15.45
CA GLY A 76 -11.75 -23.48 14.03
C GLY A 76 -10.38 -23.01 13.55
N HIS A 77 -10.04 -23.41 12.34
CA HIS A 77 -8.84 -22.94 11.67
C HIS A 77 -9.15 -21.64 10.91
N VAL A 78 -8.51 -20.55 11.35
CA VAL A 78 -8.55 -19.24 10.71
C VAL A 78 -7.14 -18.92 10.23
N CYS A 79 -7.00 -18.67 8.94
CA CYS A 79 -5.77 -18.14 8.38
C CYS A 79 -6.01 -16.66 8.04
N VAL A 80 -5.16 -15.80 8.55
CA VAL A 80 -5.16 -14.35 8.26
C VAL A 80 -4.00 -14.07 7.32
N GLY A 81 -4.30 -13.48 6.16
CA GLY A 81 -3.29 -13.12 5.15
C GLY A 81 -2.80 -11.69 5.34
N ALA A 82 -3.72 -10.74 5.37
CA ALA A 82 -3.41 -9.32 5.52
C ALA A 82 -4.46 -8.61 6.37
N ILE A 83 -4.05 -7.56 7.06
CA ILE A 83 -4.93 -6.63 7.79
C ILE A 83 -4.48 -5.22 7.45
N SER A 84 -5.42 -4.34 7.11
CA SER A 84 -5.20 -2.93 6.87
C SER A 84 -6.21 -2.06 7.62
N LEU A 85 -5.79 -0.86 8.01
CA LEU A 85 -6.67 0.18 8.57
C LEU A 85 -6.21 1.52 8.01
N LEU A 86 -7.02 2.12 7.17
CA LEU A 86 -6.72 3.40 6.51
C LEU A 86 -7.82 4.42 6.82
N PRO A 87 -7.50 5.71 7.02
CA PRO A 87 -8.52 6.76 6.97
C PRO A 87 -9.29 6.69 5.66
N LYS A 88 -10.62 6.83 5.68
CA LYS A 88 -11.45 6.68 4.48
C LYS A 88 -11.12 7.72 3.39
N ASP A 89 -10.62 8.87 3.80
CA ASP A 89 -10.21 9.96 2.91
C ASP A 89 -8.77 9.83 2.39
N HIS A 90 -8.12 8.69 2.60
CA HIS A 90 -6.78 8.44 2.09
C HIS A 90 -6.68 8.65 0.57
N PHE A 91 -5.52 9.07 0.10
CA PHE A 91 -5.22 9.18 -1.32
C PHE A 91 -4.36 7.97 -1.75
N HIS A 92 -4.95 6.99 -2.43
CA HIS A 92 -4.25 5.76 -2.84
C HIS A 92 -3.45 5.09 -1.72
N GLY A 93 -4.01 4.99 -0.51
CA GLY A 93 -3.33 4.45 0.67
C GLY A 93 -2.46 5.46 1.43
N MET A 94 -2.17 6.60 0.85
CA MET A 94 -1.36 7.66 1.46
C MET A 94 -2.22 8.59 2.33
N ARG A 95 -1.66 9.11 3.40
CA ARG A 95 -2.32 10.10 4.25
C ARG A 95 -2.64 11.38 3.48
N ARG A 96 -3.91 11.78 3.48
CA ARG A 96 -4.39 12.97 2.76
C ARG A 96 -3.67 14.25 3.20
N ASP A 97 -3.49 14.44 4.50
CA ASP A 97 -2.82 15.63 5.05
C ASP A 97 -1.35 15.72 4.60
N VAL A 98 -0.66 14.59 4.41
CA VAL A 98 0.71 14.56 3.86
C VAL A 98 0.70 14.94 2.39
N VAL A 99 -0.24 14.42 1.60
CA VAL A 99 -0.37 14.76 0.17
C VAL A 99 -0.65 16.26 0.00
N GLU A 100 -1.53 16.84 0.81
CA GLU A 100 -1.82 18.28 0.77
C GLU A 100 -0.59 19.11 1.17
N ALA A 101 0.15 18.71 2.20
CA ALA A 101 1.40 19.37 2.58
C ALA A 101 2.45 19.32 1.45
N MET A 102 2.57 18.18 0.76
CA MET A 102 3.46 18.06 -0.40
C MET A 102 3.05 19.00 -1.54
N LYS A 103 1.74 19.16 -1.76
CA LYS A 103 1.18 20.07 -2.75
C LYS A 103 1.47 21.54 -2.40
N GLU A 104 1.29 21.91 -1.13
CA GLU A 104 1.61 23.26 -0.61
C GLU A 104 3.10 23.61 -0.73
N LEU A 105 3.98 22.63 -0.52
CA LEU A 105 5.43 22.79 -0.72
C LEU A 105 5.79 23.09 -2.18
N GLY A 106 4.90 22.82 -3.14
CA GLY A 106 5.11 23.10 -4.55
C GLY A 106 6.24 22.28 -5.17
N ILE A 107 6.37 21.01 -4.78
CA ILE A 107 7.36 20.07 -5.30
C ILE A 107 7.24 19.98 -6.82
N LYS A 108 8.35 20.18 -7.54
CA LYS A 108 8.36 20.18 -9.02
C LYS A 108 8.77 18.84 -9.61
N VAL A 109 9.56 18.07 -8.91
CA VAL A 109 10.01 16.74 -9.33
C VAL A 109 9.98 15.83 -8.10
N LEU A 110 9.39 14.66 -8.24
CA LEU A 110 9.37 13.64 -7.19
C LEU A 110 10.04 12.37 -7.71
N ARG A 111 11.05 11.89 -6.98
CA ARG A 111 11.81 10.68 -7.35
C ARG A 111 11.31 9.47 -6.58
N TRP A 112 11.08 8.37 -7.31
CA TRP A 112 10.68 7.09 -6.73
C TRP A 112 11.00 5.92 -7.67
N PRO A 113 11.21 4.68 -7.19
CA PRO A 113 11.74 4.39 -5.86
C PRO A 113 13.12 5.04 -5.73
N GLY A 114 13.55 5.31 -4.49
CA GLY A 114 14.77 6.10 -4.29
C GLY A 114 15.82 5.39 -3.45
N GLY A 115 17.04 5.96 -3.44
CA GLY A 115 18.17 5.41 -2.68
C GLY A 115 18.48 3.96 -3.07
N ASN A 116 19.15 3.23 -2.20
CA ASN A 116 19.53 1.84 -2.43
C ASN A 116 18.31 0.91 -2.55
N PHE A 117 17.17 1.31 -2.03
CA PHE A 117 15.90 0.61 -2.22
C PHE A 117 15.54 0.42 -3.71
N ALA A 118 15.89 1.36 -4.58
CA ALA A 118 15.67 1.23 -6.01
C ALA A 118 16.34 -0.01 -6.62
N GLY A 119 17.48 -0.46 -6.06
CA GLY A 119 18.19 -1.66 -6.48
C GLY A 119 17.53 -2.97 -6.08
N GLU A 120 16.53 -2.93 -5.19
CA GLU A 120 15.80 -4.09 -4.69
C GLU A 120 14.33 -4.13 -5.14
N PHE A 121 13.82 -3.01 -5.66
CA PHE A 121 12.42 -2.85 -6.02
C PHE A 121 12.08 -3.55 -7.34
N ASN A 122 11.09 -4.47 -7.30
CA ASN A 122 10.48 -5.04 -8.49
C ASN A 122 9.12 -4.38 -8.76
N TRP A 123 9.03 -3.58 -9.82
CA TRP A 123 7.83 -2.83 -10.17
C TRP A 123 6.62 -3.72 -10.50
N MET A 124 6.84 -4.94 -10.99
CA MET A 124 5.77 -5.88 -11.35
C MET A 124 5.04 -6.41 -10.11
N ASP A 125 5.75 -6.62 -8.99
CA ASP A 125 5.14 -7.05 -7.74
C ASP A 125 4.14 -6.01 -7.22
N GLY A 126 4.43 -4.74 -7.42
CA GLY A 126 3.52 -3.64 -7.10
C GLY A 126 2.22 -3.62 -7.92
N LEU A 127 2.15 -4.32 -9.06
CA LEU A 127 0.93 -4.40 -9.87
C LEU A 127 -0.14 -5.34 -9.28
N LEU A 128 0.25 -6.21 -8.35
CA LEU A 128 -0.71 -7.03 -7.61
C LEU A 128 -1.58 -6.16 -6.68
N PRO A 129 -2.79 -6.61 -6.32
CA PRO A 129 -3.54 -6.00 -5.22
C PRO A 129 -2.65 -5.89 -3.97
N VAL A 130 -2.73 -4.79 -3.23
CA VAL A 130 -1.83 -4.49 -2.10
C VAL A 130 -1.74 -5.64 -1.09
N ASP A 131 -2.86 -6.29 -0.79
CA ASP A 131 -2.93 -7.41 0.15
C ASP A 131 -2.34 -8.73 -0.40
N MET A 132 -1.95 -8.77 -1.67
CA MET A 132 -1.34 -9.93 -2.33
C MET A 132 0.14 -9.70 -2.67
N ARG A 133 0.67 -8.51 -2.42
CA ARG A 133 2.08 -8.20 -2.63
C ARG A 133 2.92 -8.92 -1.57
N ALA A 134 3.89 -9.72 -2.00
CA ALA A 134 4.79 -10.37 -1.08
C ALA A 134 5.71 -9.33 -0.42
N PRO A 135 5.77 -9.26 0.91
CA PRO A 135 6.75 -8.41 1.56
C PRO A 135 8.16 -8.95 1.28
N PHE A 136 9.11 -8.07 1.05
CA PHE A 136 10.51 -8.45 0.94
C PHE A 136 11.34 -7.77 2.02
N GLN A 137 12.37 -8.47 2.49
CA GLN A 137 13.29 -7.90 3.48
C GLN A 137 14.42 -7.18 2.72
N SER A 138 14.43 -5.86 2.84
CA SER A 138 15.49 -5.05 2.26
C SER A 138 16.84 -5.36 2.91
N TYR A 139 17.89 -5.36 2.12
CA TYR A 139 19.27 -5.50 2.58
C TYR A 139 19.64 -4.47 3.67
N LEU A 140 19.12 -3.25 3.55
CA LEU A 140 19.30 -2.17 4.54
C LEU A 140 18.09 -2.00 5.46
N GLY A 141 17.09 -2.85 5.34
CA GLY A 141 15.77 -2.63 5.90
C GLY A 141 15.74 -2.48 7.42
N LEU A 142 16.54 -3.27 8.16
CA LEU A 142 16.61 -3.16 9.63
C LEU A 142 17.10 -1.79 10.09
N GLU A 143 18.01 -1.17 9.35
CA GLU A 143 18.53 0.16 9.68
C GLU A 143 17.56 1.28 9.28
N THR A 144 16.89 1.12 8.14
CA THR A 144 16.03 2.15 7.57
C THR A 144 14.55 1.99 7.95
N GLN A 145 14.12 0.76 8.25
CA GLN A 145 12.73 0.42 8.56
C GLN A 145 12.62 -0.45 9.83
N PRO A 146 13.12 0.01 10.98
CA PRO A 146 13.13 -0.81 12.20
C PRO A 146 11.71 -1.15 12.70
N HIS A 147 10.73 -0.32 12.41
CA HIS A 147 9.32 -0.53 12.80
C HIS A 147 8.64 -1.68 12.04
N THR A 148 9.13 -2.06 10.87
CA THR A 148 8.67 -3.20 10.10
C THR A 148 9.66 -4.36 10.11
N MET A 149 10.65 -4.33 11.00
CA MET A 149 11.75 -5.31 11.06
C MET A 149 12.50 -5.45 9.72
N GLY A 150 12.58 -4.36 8.96
CA GLY A 150 13.25 -4.32 7.67
C GLY A 150 12.44 -4.84 6.50
N TYR A 151 11.16 -5.17 6.68
CA TYR A 151 10.31 -5.57 5.58
C TYR A 151 9.66 -4.36 4.90
N ASP A 152 9.66 -4.39 3.58
CA ASP A 152 8.85 -3.51 2.73
C ASP A 152 7.66 -4.28 2.18
N TYR A 153 6.50 -3.68 2.23
CA TYR A 153 5.24 -4.27 1.78
C TYR A 153 4.81 -3.77 0.40
N SER A 154 5.66 -2.99 -0.28
CA SER A 154 5.38 -2.40 -1.60
C SER A 154 4.03 -1.68 -1.63
N GLU A 155 3.73 -0.90 -0.60
CA GLU A 155 2.42 -0.25 -0.42
C GLU A 155 2.08 0.73 -1.55
N ILE A 156 3.09 1.36 -2.15
CA ILE A 156 2.96 2.26 -3.30
C ILE A 156 3.46 1.55 -4.56
N ASN A 157 2.67 1.56 -5.60
CA ASN A 157 3.04 1.06 -6.92
C ASN A 157 3.26 2.21 -7.93
N THR A 158 3.56 1.85 -9.17
CA THR A 158 3.76 2.83 -10.26
C THR A 158 2.53 3.71 -10.48
N ASP A 159 1.33 3.12 -10.51
CA ASP A 159 0.08 3.85 -10.76
C ASP A 159 -0.21 4.85 -9.63
N ASP A 160 -0.01 4.42 -8.37
CA ASP A 160 -0.19 5.26 -7.19
C ASP A 160 0.83 6.41 -7.15
N PHE A 161 2.09 6.14 -7.51
CA PHE A 161 3.12 7.17 -7.59
C PHE A 161 2.83 8.21 -8.66
N ILE A 162 2.40 7.78 -9.85
CA ILE A 162 2.00 8.70 -10.93
C ILE A 162 0.78 9.53 -10.52
N ALA A 163 -0.21 8.91 -9.86
CA ALA A 163 -1.36 9.62 -9.33
C ALA A 163 -0.96 10.70 -8.31
N LEU A 164 -0.03 10.37 -7.40
CA LEU A 164 0.53 11.33 -6.45
C LEU A 164 1.21 12.49 -7.15
N CYS A 165 2.09 12.22 -8.11
CA CYS A 165 2.78 13.28 -8.87
C CYS A 165 1.80 14.23 -9.56
N ARG A 166 0.74 13.70 -10.16
CA ARG A 166 -0.32 14.51 -10.80
C ARG A 166 -1.09 15.34 -9.79
N GLU A 167 -1.44 14.76 -8.65
CA GLU A 167 -2.17 15.46 -7.57
C GLU A 167 -1.38 16.64 -7.01
N ILE A 168 -0.08 16.48 -6.80
CA ILE A 168 0.77 17.54 -6.23
C ILE A 168 1.38 18.49 -7.28
N GLY A 169 1.20 18.21 -8.58
CA GLY A 169 1.74 19.02 -9.68
C GLY A 169 3.26 18.83 -9.88
N ALA A 170 3.77 17.64 -9.61
CA ALA A 170 5.19 17.27 -9.79
C ALA A 170 5.41 16.39 -11.03
N GLU A 171 6.58 16.51 -11.64
CA GLU A 171 7.05 15.56 -12.65
C GLU A 171 7.52 14.27 -11.98
N PRO A 172 7.06 13.09 -12.45
CA PRO A 172 7.55 11.82 -11.94
C PRO A 172 8.98 11.56 -12.43
N PHE A 173 9.86 11.19 -11.50
CA PHE A 173 11.23 10.78 -11.77
C PHE A 173 11.40 9.34 -11.28
N ILE A 174 11.39 8.37 -12.21
CA ILE A 174 11.45 6.95 -11.86
C ILE A 174 12.90 6.45 -11.91
N THR A 175 13.30 5.73 -10.86
CA THR A 175 14.61 5.09 -10.77
C THR A 175 14.44 3.59 -11.04
N ILE A 176 14.97 3.11 -12.14
CA ILE A 176 14.93 1.67 -12.48
C ILE A 176 15.88 0.87 -11.59
N ASN A 177 15.66 -0.46 -11.54
CA ASN A 177 16.49 -1.40 -10.81
C ASN A 177 17.44 -2.17 -11.74
N PRO A 178 18.69 -1.75 -11.91
CA PRO A 178 19.65 -2.49 -12.71
C PRO A 178 20.47 -3.52 -11.91
N CYS A 179 20.22 -3.66 -10.59
CA CYS A 179 20.95 -4.63 -9.77
C CYS A 179 20.36 -6.03 -9.90
N TRP A 180 19.05 -6.14 -9.83
CA TRP A 180 18.35 -7.42 -9.81
C TRP A 180 17.45 -7.64 -11.03
N ASN A 181 16.98 -6.56 -11.65
CA ASN A 181 16.16 -6.66 -12.86
C ASN A 181 17.04 -6.73 -14.10
N THR A 182 16.62 -7.53 -15.07
CA THR A 182 17.24 -7.57 -16.40
C THR A 182 16.99 -6.26 -17.16
N PRO A 183 17.79 -5.95 -18.20
CA PRO A 183 17.51 -4.82 -19.08
C PRO A 183 16.11 -4.88 -19.71
N GLU A 184 15.62 -6.09 -20.02
CA GLU A 184 14.30 -6.32 -20.59
C GLU A 184 13.18 -5.98 -19.60
N GLU A 185 13.33 -6.36 -18.31
CA GLU A 185 12.37 -6.03 -17.25
C GLU A 185 12.33 -4.52 -16.98
N ASN A 186 13.48 -3.85 -17.03
CA ASN A 186 13.54 -2.39 -16.91
C ASN A 186 12.92 -1.70 -18.14
N ALA A 187 13.19 -2.19 -19.35
CA ALA A 187 12.55 -1.69 -20.58
C ALA A 187 11.04 -1.89 -20.55
N ALA A 188 10.56 -3.03 -20.00
CA ALA A 188 9.15 -3.31 -19.80
C ALA A 188 8.47 -2.27 -18.88
N TRP A 189 9.18 -1.79 -17.85
CA TRP A 189 8.65 -0.73 -16.99
C TRP A 189 8.50 0.60 -17.72
N VAL A 190 9.50 0.96 -18.56
CA VAL A 190 9.39 2.14 -19.43
C VAL A 190 8.22 1.99 -20.40
N GLU A 191 8.05 0.81 -21.00
CA GLU A 191 6.92 0.53 -21.88
C GLU A 191 5.58 0.58 -21.14
N TYR A 192 5.51 0.06 -19.90
CA TYR A 192 4.32 0.17 -19.06
C TYR A 192 3.91 1.64 -18.87
N CYS A 193 4.88 2.50 -18.59
CA CYS A 193 4.60 3.92 -18.39
C CYS A 193 4.28 4.68 -19.68
N ASN A 194 4.99 4.38 -20.77
CA ASN A 194 5.02 5.25 -21.95
C ASN A 194 4.55 4.58 -23.24
N GLY A 195 4.40 3.26 -23.25
CA GLY A 195 3.95 2.51 -24.42
C GLY A 195 2.48 2.75 -24.73
N ASP A 196 2.14 2.70 -26.01
CA ASP A 196 0.76 2.71 -26.51
C ASP A 196 0.03 1.45 -26.01
N ALA A 197 -1.31 1.54 -25.87
CA ALA A 197 -2.15 0.42 -25.42
C ALA A 197 -2.14 -0.80 -26.38
N SER A 198 -1.53 -0.70 -27.56
CA SER A 198 -1.28 -1.83 -28.46
C SER A 198 -0.03 -2.62 -28.11
N THR A 199 0.89 -2.06 -27.33
CA THR A 199 2.10 -2.75 -26.85
C THR A 199 1.76 -3.67 -25.66
N PRO A 200 2.55 -4.73 -25.38
CA PRO A 200 2.27 -5.67 -24.29
C PRO A 200 2.06 -5.00 -22.93
N TYR A 201 2.98 -4.13 -22.50
CA TYR A 201 2.91 -3.49 -21.19
C TYR A 201 2.03 -2.24 -21.17
N GLY A 202 1.91 -1.52 -22.29
CA GLY A 202 0.88 -0.48 -22.45
C GLY A 202 -0.54 -1.03 -22.38
N LYS A 203 -0.77 -2.23 -22.93
CA LYS A 203 -2.03 -2.96 -22.78
C LYS A 203 -2.30 -3.36 -21.34
N LEU A 204 -1.27 -3.84 -20.63
CA LEU A 204 -1.39 -4.18 -19.20
C LEU A 204 -1.81 -2.94 -18.39
N ARG A 205 -1.19 -1.78 -18.61
CA ARG A 205 -1.60 -0.51 -18.00
C ARG A 205 -3.06 -0.18 -18.30
N ALA A 206 -3.48 -0.31 -19.57
CA ALA A 206 -4.86 -0.03 -19.99
C ALA A 206 -5.87 -0.96 -19.30
N GLN A 207 -5.57 -2.25 -19.14
CA GLN A 207 -6.39 -3.21 -18.41
C GLN A 207 -6.53 -2.87 -16.93
N ARG A 208 -5.59 -2.13 -16.35
CA ARG A 208 -5.64 -1.61 -14.99
C ARG A 208 -6.39 -0.29 -14.85
N GLY A 209 -7.02 0.18 -15.91
CA GLY A 209 -7.84 1.41 -15.93
C GLY A 209 -7.12 2.67 -16.40
N HIS A 210 -5.88 2.54 -16.87
CA HIS A 210 -5.05 3.67 -17.32
C HIS A 210 -4.79 3.58 -18.84
N GLN A 211 -5.79 3.97 -19.63
CA GLN A 211 -5.76 3.84 -21.09
C GLN A 211 -4.60 4.60 -21.73
N GLU A 212 -4.40 5.86 -21.30
CA GLU A 212 -3.39 6.74 -21.89
C GLU A 212 -2.00 6.51 -21.28
N PRO A 213 -0.90 6.65 -22.03
CA PRO A 213 0.44 6.64 -21.52
C PRO A 213 0.66 7.68 -20.41
N TYR A 214 1.46 7.32 -19.42
CA TYR A 214 1.80 8.26 -18.34
C TYR A 214 2.77 9.35 -18.79
N ASN A 215 3.51 9.13 -19.89
CA ASN A 215 4.47 10.05 -20.46
C ASN A 215 5.58 10.48 -19.48
N VAL A 216 6.11 9.52 -18.74
CA VAL A 216 7.22 9.76 -17.81
C VAL A 216 8.48 10.13 -18.60
N GLN A 217 9.01 11.32 -18.34
CA GLN A 217 10.17 11.87 -19.06
C GLN A 217 11.49 11.68 -18.32
N LEU A 218 11.45 11.56 -16.99
CA LEU A 218 12.63 11.49 -16.15
C LEU A 218 12.86 10.08 -15.64
N TRP A 219 14.00 9.51 -16.01
CA TRP A 219 14.42 8.16 -15.62
C TRP A 219 15.85 8.18 -15.07
N SER A 220 16.07 7.52 -13.92
CA SER A 220 17.40 7.26 -13.38
C SER A 220 17.78 5.81 -13.61
N LEU A 221 19.00 5.58 -14.08
CA LEU A 221 19.57 4.25 -14.28
C LEU A 221 20.12 3.67 -12.96
N GLY A 222 19.29 3.69 -11.92
CA GLY A 222 19.59 3.18 -10.59
C GLY A 222 20.10 4.25 -9.61
N ASN A 223 20.70 3.78 -8.51
CA ASN A 223 21.19 4.62 -7.42
C ASN A 223 22.63 4.23 -7.08
N GLU A 224 23.56 5.20 -7.04
CA GLU A 224 24.93 5.01 -6.56
C GLU A 224 25.71 3.85 -7.19
N PHE A 225 25.62 3.68 -8.54
CA PHE A 225 26.41 2.70 -9.26
C PHE A 225 27.82 3.24 -9.54
N GLY A 226 28.83 2.48 -9.16
CA GLY A 226 30.21 2.80 -9.47
C GLY A 226 31.18 2.64 -8.30
N TYR A 227 30.78 1.87 -7.31
CA TYR A 227 31.69 1.45 -6.25
C TYR A 227 32.22 0.04 -6.50
#